data_cad752bafe11f1f2bfe21e1b5fd5ae9a
#
_entry.id   cad752bafe11f1f2bfe21e1b5fd5ae9a
#
_cell.length_a   1.000
_cell.length_b   1.000
_cell.length_c   1.000
_cell.angle_alpha   90.00
_cell.angle_beta   90.00
_cell.angle_gamma   90.00
#
_symmetry.space_group_name_H-M   'P 1'
#
loop_
_entity.id
_entity.type
_entity.pdbx_description
1 polymer ?
#
loop_
_entity_poly.entity_id
_entity_poly.type
_entity_poly.pdbx_seq_one_letter_code
_entity_poly.pdbx_strand_id
1 'polypeptide(L)'
;MLLLVRSRHSSVPRNSMLVRRLILVFLALFSLVVAPAVAEGQQSEQESRRVSDPPTLRRSLRGVLGGVPMTAADSMHQEIVRRLDFDSYKQLLLGLTQFGDREQGTPRNEAANDWIEDQLRSWGYETERVHYMFARRVGDVAEPREEVFATKVGASRPDEMFIISAHMDGRGGGEAANDDGSGTALVMEIARVLASSDIVSDRSLRFALWNNEETGLNGARAYVEQRAGMQGIEDPPGSGRYPEPTWIGMIQHDMMMWDHGNPVTHNQALDADVDVEFQLNSEMAAESAQLGLALINANRLHATDYPAVLSNAMSNTDSTPFMDLVAAVSLRENRRLYETGNRANPHWHQTTDLFETFSDADFMLGFNAAQTTLGAVAKLAGIRISR
;
A
#
# COMPACT_ATOMS: atom_id res chain seq x y z
N MET A 1 5.53 -56.31 36.45
CA MET A 1 6.99 -56.48 36.28
C MET A 1 7.57 -55.12 35.97
N LEU A 2 8.06 -54.48 37.04
CA LEU A 2 8.68 -53.13 36.98
C LEU A 2 10.06 -53.19 36.33
N LEU A 3 10.36 -52.23 35.48
CA LEU A 3 11.76 -51.89 35.19
C LEU A 3 11.92 -50.37 35.20
N LEU A 4 12.56 -49.91 36.27
CA LEU A 4 13.15 -48.59 36.45
C LEU A 4 14.36 -48.45 35.54
N VAL A 5 14.48 -47.34 34.84
CA VAL A 5 15.76 -46.89 34.28
C VAL A 5 16.07 -45.47 34.80
N ARG A 6 17.21 -45.41 35.45
CA ARG A 6 17.80 -44.26 36.17
C ARG A 6 18.25 -43.16 35.22
N SER A 7 18.01 -41.92 35.62
CA SER A 7 18.63 -40.69 35.14
C SER A 7 20.13 -40.69 35.44
N ARG A 8 20.94 -40.27 34.48
CA ARG A 8 22.32 -39.81 34.73
C ARG A 8 22.39 -38.31 34.57
N HIS A 9 22.67 -37.62 35.63
CA HIS A 9 23.22 -36.25 35.65
C HIS A 9 24.62 -36.25 35.11
N SER A 10 24.91 -35.38 34.17
CA SER A 10 26.25 -34.94 33.84
C SER A 10 26.42 -33.46 34.16
N SER A 11 27.26 -33.21 35.11
CA SER A 11 27.74 -31.92 35.56
C SER A 11 28.66 -31.27 34.51
N VAL A 12 28.43 -30.00 34.18
CA VAL A 12 29.31 -29.16 33.41
C VAL A 12 30.05 -28.21 34.38
N PRO A 13 31.36 -28.04 34.30
CA PRO A 13 32.11 -27.25 35.27
C PRO A 13 32.02 -25.73 34.97
N ARG A 14 31.89 -24.97 36.06
CA ARG A 14 32.10 -23.54 36.11
C ARG A 14 33.59 -23.25 35.95
N ASN A 15 33.98 -22.56 34.87
CA ASN A 15 35.18 -21.71 34.86
C ASN A 15 35.14 -20.76 33.65
N SER A 16 34.92 -19.48 33.90
CA SER A 16 35.62 -18.37 33.24
C SER A 16 35.23 -17.02 33.84
N MET A 17 35.80 -16.73 34.99
CA MET A 17 36.03 -15.36 35.43
C MET A 17 37.31 -14.88 34.68
N LEU A 18 37.19 -14.46 33.43
CA LEU A 18 38.31 -13.74 32.75
C LEU A 18 37.94 -12.90 31.53
N VAL A 19 36.70 -12.46 31.37
CA VAL A 19 36.35 -11.55 30.25
C VAL A 19 35.64 -10.27 30.74
N ARG A 20 35.79 -9.90 32.01
CA ARG A 20 35.23 -8.66 32.57
C ARG A 20 36.25 -7.61 32.95
N ARG A 21 37.40 -7.52 32.27
CA ARG A 21 38.39 -6.46 32.57
C ARG A 21 39.09 -5.93 31.31
N LEU A 22 38.36 -5.58 30.25
CA LEU A 22 38.99 -4.88 29.10
C LEU A 22 38.07 -3.89 28.35
N ILE A 23 37.05 -3.34 28.98
CA ILE A 23 36.20 -2.26 28.37
C ILE A 23 36.02 -1.15 29.43
N LEU A 24 37.07 -0.65 30.02
CA LEU A 24 37.00 0.47 30.96
C LEU A 24 38.28 1.31 30.98
N VAL A 25 38.92 1.50 29.83
CA VAL A 25 40.14 2.38 29.74
C VAL A 25 40.14 3.28 28.49
N PHE A 26 39.00 3.61 27.88
CA PHE A 26 38.94 4.59 26.77
C PHE A 26 37.87 5.67 26.92
N LEU A 27 37.61 6.14 28.15
CA LEU A 27 36.72 7.27 28.42
C LEU A 27 37.26 8.18 29.52
N ALA A 28 38.51 8.64 29.37
CA ALA A 28 39.00 9.72 30.21
C ALA A 28 40.24 10.35 29.52
N LEU A 29 39.98 11.25 28.56
CA LEU A 29 40.95 12.27 28.12
C LEU A 29 40.32 13.05 26.95
N PHE A 30 39.46 14.01 27.25
CA PHE A 30 39.30 15.26 26.53
C PHE A 30 38.25 16.12 27.27
N SER A 31 38.69 16.64 28.38
CA SER A 31 38.04 17.79 29.03
C SER A 31 39.15 18.70 29.50
N LEU A 32 39.45 19.72 28.75
CA LEU A 32 39.97 21.01 29.31
C LEU A 32 39.95 22.10 28.23
N VAL A 33 39.22 23.18 28.60
CA VAL A 33 39.54 24.58 28.27
C VAL A 33 39.06 25.05 26.89
N VAL A 34 38.11 25.96 26.77
CA VAL A 34 38.16 27.39 27.05
C VAL A 34 36.73 27.97 26.97
N ALA A 35 36.25 28.61 28.00
CA ALA A 35 35.41 29.81 27.91
C ALA A 35 36.35 30.99 28.28
N PRO A 36 36.09 32.21 28.02
CA PRO A 36 34.88 32.96 27.72
C PRO A 36 35.05 34.07 26.65
N ALA A 37 33.98 34.69 26.22
CA ALA A 37 33.89 36.16 26.23
C ALA A 37 32.46 36.59 25.86
N VAL A 38 31.83 37.19 26.79
CA VAL A 38 30.64 38.03 26.61
C VAL A 38 31.01 39.22 25.70
N ALA A 39 30.30 39.40 24.60
CA ALA A 39 30.15 40.67 23.95
C ALA A 39 28.69 40.80 23.53
N GLU A 40 28.00 41.66 24.26
CA GLU A 40 26.72 42.26 23.86
C GLU A 40 26.91 43.03 22.55
N GLY A 41 25.93 42.90 21.67
CA GLY A 41 25.73 43.90 20.67
C GLY A 41 25.29 43.38 19.30
N GLN A 42 24.07 43.74 19.00
CA GLN A 42 23.42 43.76 17.70
C GLN A 42 22.61 42.50 17.32
N GLN A 43 21.35 42.53 17.77
CA GLN A 43 20.24 41.97 17.04
C GLN A 43 20.24 42.57 15.63
N SER A 44 20.75 41.82 14.68
CA SER A 44 20.34 42.00 13.29
C SER A 44 19.15 41.07 13.10
N GLU A 45 18.00 41.67 12.91
CA GLU A 45 16.84 41.02 12.31
C GLU A 45 17.25 40.37 11.01
N GLN A 46 17.67 39.13 11.07
CA GLN A 46 17.70 38.26 9.91
C GLN A 46 16.32 37.63 9.84
N GLU A 47 15.44 38.38 9.20
CA GLU A 47 14.18 37.91 8.65
C GLU A 47 14.46 36.58 7.98
N SER A 48 14.11 35.47 8.65
CA SER A 48 14.11 34.17 8.03
C SER A 48 13.07 34.24 6.92
N ARG A 49 13.53 34.51 5.72
CA ARG A 49 12.72 34.32 4.53
C ARG A 49 12.33 32.84 4.57
N ARG A 50 11.08 32.61 4.98
CA ARG A 50 10.36 31.39 4.64
C ARG A 50 10.39 31.32 3.12
N VAL A 51 11.27 30.51 2.59
CA VAL A 51 11.15 30.04 1.21
C VAL A 51 9.97 29.07 1.24
N SER A 52 8.77 29.62 1.22
CA SER A 52 7.63 28.91 0.71
C SER A 52 7.92 28.72 -0.77
N ASP A 53 8.43 27.58 -1.16
CA ASP A 53 8.47 27.21 -2.56
C ASP A 53 7.03 27.12 -3.05
N PRO A 54 6.66 28.04 -3.93
CA PRO A 54 5.27 28.16 -4.31
C PRO A 54 4.89 27.02 -5.25
N PRO A 55 3.60 26.78 -5.42
CA PRO A 55 3.04 25.91 -6.48
C PRO A 55 3.63 26.14 -7.87
N THR A 56 4.24 27.29 -8.08
CA THR A 56 4.96 27.69 -9.31
C THR A 56 6.25 26.91 -9.58
N LEU A 57 6.99 26.42 -8.57
CA LEU A 57 8.19 25.62 -8.84
C LEU A 57 7.81 24.21 -9.29
N ARG A 58 6.74 23.64 -8.72
CA ARG A 58 6.16 22.36 -9.17
C ARG A 58 5.65 22.46 -10.62
N ARG A 59 5.01 23.57 -10.98
CA ARG A 59 4.61 23.87 -12.36
C ARG A 59 5.79 24.07 -13.30
N SER A 60 6.88 24.70 -12.85
CA SER A 60 8.05 24.93 -13.69
C SER A 60 8.88 23.65 -13.89
N LEU A 61 8.97 22.76 -12.89
CA LEU A 61 9.60 21.45 -13.06
C LEU A 61 8.77 20.54 -13.99
N ARG A 62 7.43 20.58 -13.91
CA ARG A 62 6.57 19.97 -14.93
C ARG A 62 6.82 20.58 -16.31
N GLY A 63 7.03 21.88 -16.41
CA GLY A 63 7.34 22.58 -17.67
C GLY A 63 8.72 22.22 -18.24
N VAL A 64 9.73 22.02 -17.40
CA VAL A 64 11.10 21.64 -17.81
C VAL A 64 11.25 20.16 -18.09
N LEU A 65 10.56 19.29 -17.32
CA LEU A 65 10.48 17.85 -17.57
C LEU A 65 9.38 17.47 -18.58
N GLY A 66 8.44 18.39 -18.84
CA GLY A 66 7.37 18.26 -19.83
C GLY A 66 7.79 18.42 -21.29
N GLY A 67 9.11 18.48 -21.56
CA GLY A 67 9.64 18.61 -22.92
C GLY A 67 9.64 17.31 -23.75
N VAL A 68 9.22 16.17 -23.19
CA VAL A 68 8.96 14.97 -23.98
C VAL A 68 7.52 15.06 -24.50
N PRO A 69 7.31 15.14 -25.82
CA PRO A 69 5.97 15.18 -26.38
C PRO A 69 5.17 13.95 -25.93
N MET A 70 3.97 14.15 -25.41
CA MET A 70 3.05 13.06 -25.11
C MET A 70 2.76 12.27 -26.38
N THR A 71 2.89 10.97 -26.31
CA THR A 71 2.47 10.10 -27.40
C THR A 71 0.94 10.05 -27.49
N ALA A 72 0.39 9.57 -28.59
CA ALA A 72 -1.05 9.34 -28.70
C ALA A 72 -1.57 8.35 -27.65
N ALA A 73 -0.73 7.37 -27.26
CA ALA A 73 -1.03 6.44 -26.17
C ALA A 73 -1.10 7.16 -24.81
N ASP A 74 -0.14 8.01 -24.50
CA ASP A 74 -0.14 8.78 -23.24
C ASP A 74 -1.37 9.69 -23.16
N SER A 75 -1.79 10.29 -24.27
CA SER A 75 -3.01 11.12 -24.33
C SER A 75 -4.28 10.30 -24.07
N MET A 76 -4.33 9.08 -24.60
CA MET A 76 -5.45 8.16 -24.34
C MET A 76 -5.47 7.68 -22.89
N HIS A 77 -4.32 7.33 -22.32
CA HIS A 77 -4.23 6.95 -20.90
C HIS A 77 -4.63 8.12 -20.00
N GLN A 78 -4.24 9.35 -20.34
CA GLN A 78 -4.67 10.56 -19.63
C GLN A 78 -6.19 10.74 -19.67
N GLU A 79 -6.84 10.43 -20.81
CA GLU A 79 -8.29 10.48 -20.93
C GLU A 79 -8.96 9.43 -20.00
N ILE A 80 -8.39 8.23 -19.90
CA ILE A 80 -8.88 7.19 -18.99
C ILE A 80 -8.72 7.65 -17.54
N VAL A 81 -7.54 8.17 -17.16
CA VAL A 81 -7.27 8.65 -15.80
C VAL A 81 -8.21 9.81 -15.41
N ARG A 82 -8.58 10.68 -16.34
CA ARG A 82 -9.53 11.79 -16.09
C ARG A 82 -10.95 11.33 -15.78
N ARG A 83 -11.28 10.03 -15.98
CA ARG A 83 -12.59 9.46 -15.60
C ARG A 83 -12.66 9.10 -14.12
N LEU A 84 -11.53 9.10 -13.41
CA LEU A 84 -11.53 9.08 -11.94
C LEU A 84 -12.22 10.34 -11.44
N ASP A 85 -13.09 10.17 -10.45
CA ASP A 85 -13.87 11.23 -9.86
C ASP A 85 -13.58 11.35 -8.36
N PHE A 86 -13.14 12.53 -7.95
CA PHE A 86 -12.73 12.78 -6.56
C PHE A 86 -13.89 12.63 -5.58
N ASP A 87 -15.06 13.11 -5.96
CA ASP A 87 -16.25 13.00 -5.11
C ASP A 87 -16.73 11.55 -5.03
N SER A 88 -16.66 10.80 -6.15
CA SER A 88 -16.96 9.35 -6.15
C SER A 88 -16.02 8.59 -5.22
N TYR A 89 -14.72 8.84 -5.26
CA TYR A 89 -13.76 8.25 -4.33
C TYR A 89 -14.12 8.52 -2.88
N LYS A 90 -14.43 9.78 -2.53
CA LYS A 90 -14.88 10.15 -1.19
C LYS A 90 -16.19 9.49 -0.78
N GLN A 91 -17.15 9.34 -1.69
CA GLN A 91 -18.42 8.67 -1.42
C GLN A 91 -18.25 7.16 -1.20
N LEU A 92 -17.35 6.51 -1.92
CA LEU A 92 -17.01 5.10 -1.69
C LEU A 92 -16.41 4.91 -0.30
N LEU A 93 -15.48 5.79 0.09
CA LEU A 93 -14.91 5.75 1.43
C LEU A 93 -15.97 6.01 2.51
N LEU A 94 -16.80 7.03 2.33
CA LEU A 94 -17.92 7.31 3.26
C LEU A 94 -18.87 6.12 3.36
N GLY A 95 -19.11 5.41 2.25
CA GLY A 95 -19.90 4.18 2.24
C GLY A 95 -19.30 3.06 3.08
N LEU A 96 -17.96 2.95 3.11
CA LEU A 96 -17.25 1.97 3.94
C LEU A 96 -17.30 2.32 5.43
N THR A 97 -17.18 3.60 5.78
CA THR A 97 -17.11 4.04 7.17
C THR A 97 -18.40 3.78 7.96
N GLN A 98 -19.55 3.62 7.27
CA GLN A 98 -20.81 3.24 7.93
C GLN A 98 -20.75 1.89 8.68
N PHE A 99 -19.79 1.04 8.37
CA PHE A 99 -19.57 -0.24 9.04
C PHE A 99 -18.57 -0.15 10.21
N GLY A 100 -18.16 1.07 10.60
CA GLY A 100 -17.12 1.28 11.61
C GLY A 100 -15.76 0.77 11.17
N ASP A 101 -14.96 0.27 12.10
CA ASP A 101 -13.59 -0.20 11.82
C ASP A 101 -13.52 -1.53 11.04
N ARG A 102 -14.62 -2.16 10.74
CA ARG A 102 -14.69 -3.41 9.96
C ARG A 102 -13.77 -4.52 10.47
N GLU A 103 -13.56 -4.57 11.79
CA GLU A 103 -12.68 -5.58 12.42
C GLU A 103 -13.06 -6.98 11.96
N GLN A 104 -12.09 -7.74 11.46
CA GLN A 104 -12.27 -9.07 10.90
C GLN A 104 -13.02 -10.02 11.85
N GLY A 105 -13.91 -10.87 11.29
CA GLY A 105 -14.71 -11.83 12.06
C GLY A 105 -15.84 -11.20 12.86
N THR A 106 -16.22 -9.98 12.57
CA THR A 106 -17.40 -9.32 13.14
C THR A 106 -18.53 -9.23 12.12
N PRO A 107 -19.81 -9.16 12.54
CA PRO A 107 -20.90 -8.96 11.59
C PRO A 107 -20.79 -7.68 10.74
N ARG A 108 -20.14 -6.63 11.26
CA ARG A 108 -19.91 -5.40 10.50
C ARG A 108 -18.84 -5.59 9.40
N ASN A 109 -17.87 -6.48 9.60
CA ASN A 109 -16.90 -6.87 8.58
C ASN A 109 -17.58 -7.67 7.46
N GLU A 110 -18.43 -8.64 7.81
CA GLU A 110 -19.23 -9.40 6.84
C GLU A 110 -20.13 -8.46 6.02
N ALA A 111 -20.84 -7.53 6.68
CA ALA A 111 -21.70 -6.57 6.01
C ALA A 111 -20.93 -5.61 5.08
N ALA A 112 -19.70 -5.21 5.46
CA ALA A 112 -18.83 -4.40 4.61
C ALA A 112 -18.36 -5.19 3.38
N ASN A 113 -18.02 -6.47 3.55
CA ASN A 113 -17.63 -7.35 2.45
C ASN A 113 -18.78 -7.56 1.46
N ASP A 114 -20.01 -7.77 1.97
CA ASP A 114 -21.24 -7.83 1.14
C ASP A 114 -21.45 -6.52 0.38
N TRP A 115 -21.31 -5.38 1.04
CA TRP A 115 -21.47 -4.07 0.41
C TRP A 115 -20.45 -3.83 -0.69
N ILE A 116 -19.18 -4.19 -0.49
CA ILE A 116 -18.12 -4.10 -1.51
C ILE A 116 -18.51 -4.96 -2.72
N GLU A 117 -18.92 -6.20 -2.47
CA GLU A 117 -19.35 -7.11 -3.54
C GLU A 117 -20.52 -6.56 -4.33
N ASP A 118 -21.52 -5.99 -3.65
CA ASP A 118 -22.68 -5.36 -4.29
C ASP A 118 -22.29 -4.16 -5.15
N GLN A 119 -21.32 -3.34 -4.71
CA GLN A 119 -20.80 -2.24 -5.53
C GLN A 119 -20.14 -2.78 -6.81
N LEU A 120 -19.24 -3.76 -6.69
CA LEU A 120 -18.56 -4.37 -7.83
C LEU A 120 -19.56 -4.99 -8.83
N ARG A 121 -20.57 -5.70 -8.33
CA ARG A 121 -21.67 -6.28 -9.15
C ARG A 121 -22.50 -5.20 -9.83
N SER A 122 -22.77 -4.10 -9.14
CA SER A 122 -23.54 -2.98 -9.70
C SER A 122 -22.88 -2.35 -10.92
N TRP A 123 -21.55 -2.43 -10.99
CA TRP A 123 -20.75 -1.98 -12.15
C TRP A 123 -20.62 -3.06 -13.23
N GLY A 124 -21.19 -4.26 -13.02
CA GLY A 124 -21.23 -5.33 -14.02
C GLY A 124 -20.09 -6.34 -13.91
N TYR A 125 -19.35 -6.34 -12.81
CA TYR A 125 -18.36 -7.38 -12.57
C TYR A 125 -19.00 -8.68 -12.07
N GLU A 126 -18.44 -9.80 -12.52
CA GLU A 126 -18.55 -11.06 -11.80
C GLU A 126 -17.58 -11.03 -10.62
N THR A 127 -18.06 -11.44 -9.45
CA THR A 127 -17.29 -11.45 -8.22
C THR A 127 -17.02 -12.87 -7.75
N GLU A 128 -15.92 -13.06 -7.06
CA GLU A 128 -15.59 -14.31 -6.39
C GLU A 128 -15.20 -14.02 -4.94
N ARG A 129 -15.42 -15.01 -4.05
CA ARG A 129 -14.94 -14.99 -2.67
C ARG A 129 -13.88 -16.04 -2.44
N VAL A 130 -12.80 -15.68 -1.76
CA VAL A 130 -11.85 -16.62 -1.18
C VAL A 130 -12.29 -16.91 0.24
N HIS A 131 -12.47 -18.19 0.55
CA HIS A 131 -12.83 -18.66 1.88
C HIS A 131 -11.62 -19.32 2.52
N TYR A 132 -11.36 -19.01 3.78
CA TYR A 132 -10.27 -19.59 4.55
C TYR A 132 -10.63 -19.72 6.04
N MET A 133 -9.86 -20.53 6.75
CA MET A 133 -10.04 -20.71 8.19
C MET A 133 -8.97 -19.93 8.94
N PHE A 134 -9.37 -19.20 9.95
CA PHE A 134 -8.48 -18.38 10.78
C PHE A 134 -8.64 -18.69 12.26
N ALA A 135 -7.52 -18.90 12.94
CA ALA A 135 -7.43 -19.01 14.39
C ALA A 135 -6.51 -17.90 14.93
N ARG A 136 -7.01 -17.09 15.86
CA ARG A 136 -6.27 -15.94 16.38
C ARG A 136 -5.00 -16.35 17.14
N ARG A 137 -5.03 -17.52 17.80
CA ARG A 137 -3.90 -18.09 18.54
C ARG A 137 -3.79 -19.57 18.24
N VAL A 138 -2.59 -20.10 18.43
CA VAL A 138 -2.37 -21.56 18.38
C VAL A 138 -3.22 -22.24 19.45
N GLY A 139 -4.10 -23.16 19.01
CA GLY A 139 -5.02 -23.89 19.88
C GLY A 139 -6.43 -23.32 19.98
N ASP A 140 -6.68 -22.14 19.43
CA ASP A 140 -8.06 -21.63 19.27
C ASP A 140 -8.81 -22.44 18.20
N VAL A 141 -10.13 -22.44 18.30
CA VAL A 141 -10.97 -22.98 17.24
C VAL A 141 -10.86 -22.05 16.04
N ALA A 142 -10.50 -22.59 14.89
CA ALA A 142 -10.46 -21.82 13.66
C ALA A 142 -11.89 -21.49 13.20
N GLU A 143 -12.11 -20.26 12.81
CA GLU A 143 -13.38 -19.75 12.30
C GLU A 143 -13.26 -19.36 10.83
N PRO A 144 -14.35 -19.46 10.06
CA PRO A 144 -14.33 -19.08 8.65
C PRO A 144 -14.12 -17.56 8.48
N ARG A 145 -13.38 -17.21 7.46
CA ARG A 145 -13.20 -15.84 6.95
C ARG A 145 -13.33 -15.88 5.45
N GLU A 146 -13.64 -14.73 4.90
CA GLU A 146 -13.76 -14.55 3.46
C GLU A 146 -13.34 -13.15 3.03
N GLU A 147 -13.01 -13.04 1.76
CA GLU A 147 -12.68 -11.79 1.08
C GLU A 147 -13.20 -11.83 -0.35
N VAL A 148 -13.38 -10.67 -0.95
CA VAL A 148 -13.97 -10.54 -2.27
C VAL A 148 -12.99 -9.95 -3.27
N PHE A 149 -13.04 -10.45 -4.49
CA PHE A 149 -12.39 -9.85 -5.64
C PHE A 149 -13.26 -9.89 -6.88
N ALA A 150 -12.94 -9.02 -7.84
CA ALA A 150 -13.53 -8.99 -9.17
C ALA A 150 -12.44 -8.99 -10.24
N THR A 151 -12.75 -9.50 -11.43
CA THR A 151 -11.79 -9.55 -12.53
C THR A 151 -12.37 -8.94 -13.81
N LYS A 152 -11.68 -7.92 -14.36
CA LYS A 152 -11.87 -7.50 -15.74
C LYS A 152 -11.01 -8.40 -16.62
N VAL A 153 -11.65 -9.28 -17.38
CA VAL A 153 -10.95 -10.23 -18.25
C VAL A 153 -10.30 -9.50 -19.43
N GLY A 154 -9.04 -9.84 -19.70
CA GLY A 154 -8.27 -9.30 -20.82
C GLY A 154 -8.79 -9.75 -22.17
N ALA A 155 -8.75 -8.87 -23.17
CA ALA A 155 -9.30 -9.15 -24.51
C ALA A 155 -8.35 -9.97 -25.39
N SER A 156 -7.04 -9.80 -25.25
CA SER A 156 -6.04 -10.46 -26.11
C SER A 156 -5.05 -11.32 -25.33
N ARG A 157 -4.88 -11.09 -24.05
CA ARG A 157 -4.03 -11.86 -23.12
C ARG A 157 -4.79 -12.09 -21.81
N PRO A 158 -5.91 -12.83 -21.84
CA PRO A 158 -6.70 -13.12 -20.66
C PRO A 158 -5.95 -13.97 -19.63
N ASP A 159 -4.91 -14.66 -20.03
CA ASP A 159 -4.01 -15.52 -19.26
C ASP A 159 -2.92 -14.75 -18.48
N GLU A 160 -2.79 -13.43 -18.67
CA GLU A 160 -1.88 -12.54 -17.94
C GLU A 160 -2.67 -11.54 -17.10
N MET A 161 -2.24 -11.27 -15.86
CA MET A 161 -3.02 -10.44 -14.93
C MET A 161 -2.17 -9.51 -14.07
N PHE A 162 -2.65 -8.28 -13.89
CA PHE A 162 -2.25 -7.39 -12.80
C PHE A 162 -3.28 -7.45 -11.66
N ILE A 163 -2.79 -7.48 -10.42
CA ILE A 163 -3.61 -7.39 -9.21
C ILE A 163 -3.49 -5.97 -8.67
N ILE A 164 -4.61 -5.31 -8.45
CA ILE A 164 -4.74 -3.99 -7.83
C ILE A 164 -5.53 -4.21 -6.55
N SER A 165 -4.97 -3.89 -5.41
CA SER A 165 -5.54 -4.32 -4.14
C SER A 165 -5.39 -3.33 -3.01
N ALA A 166 -6.17 -3.57 -1.96
CA ALA A 166 -6.16 -2.93 -0.66
C ALA A 166 -6.74 -3.89 0.36
N HIS A 167 -6.66 -3.61 1.67
CA HIS A 167 -7.39 -4.41 2.65
C HIS A 167 -8.66 -3.70 3.12
N MET A 168 -9.73 -4.47 3.27
CA MET A 168 -11.02 -3.91 3.62
C MET A 168 -11.28 -3.90 5.13
N ASP A 169 -10.59 -4.74 5.90
CA ASP A 169 -10.69 -4.74 7.35
C ASP A 169 -9.86 -3.60 7.95
N GLY A 170 -10.12 -3.31 9.19
CA GLY A 170 -9.40 -2.35 9.99
C GLY A 170 -9.63 -2.64 11.46
N ARG A 171 -9.10 -1.82 12.33
CA ARG A 171 -9.22 -1.95 13.79
C ARG A 171 -9.07 -0.61 14.50
N GLY A 172 -9.20 -0.61 15.82
CA GLY A 172 -8.96 0.58 16.63
C GLY A 172 -10.21 1.24 17.18
N GLY A 173 -11.39 0.77 16.76
CA GLY A 173 -12.68 1.24 17.27
C GLY A 173 -13.14 2.59 16.71
N GLY A 174 -12.48 3.09 15.63
CA GLY A 174 -12.91 4.21 14.81
C GLY A 174 -13.73 3.74 13.61
N GLU A 175 -13.48 4.35 12.46
CA GLU A 175 -14.08 4.00 11.18
C GLU A 175 -13.07 3.33 10.23
N ALA A 176 -11.79 3.23 10.64
CA ALA A 176 -10.69 2.78 9.80
C ALA A 176 -10.74 3.48 8.42
N ALA A 177 -10.96 4.80 8.45
CA ALA A 177 -11.16 5.59 7.24
C ALA A 177 -9.88 5.64 6.41
N ASN A 178 -8.73 5.81 7.08
CA ASN A 178 -7.45 5.75 6.42
C ASN A 178 -6.89 4.33 6.34
N ASP A 179 -6.91 3.58 7.43
CA ASP A 179 -6.33 2.23 7.53
C ASP A 179 -7.40 1.13 7.53
N ASP A 180 -7.81 0.50 6.38
CA ASP A 180 -7.42 0.87 5.03
C ASP A 180 -8.67 1.12 4.15
N GLY A 181 -9.60 1.92 4.70
CA GLY A 181 -10.74 2.41 3.91
C GLY A 181 -10.30 3.22 2.70
N SER A 182 -9.19 3.99 2.85
CA SER A 182 -8.66 4.84 1.80
C SER A 182 -8.17 4.04 0.60
N GLY A 183 -7.39 2.99 0.81
CA GLY A 183 -6.94 2.10 -0.25
C GLY A 183 -8.08 1.30 -0.84
N THR A 184 -8.99 0.77 -0.01
CA THR A 184 -10.18 0.04 -0.49
C THR A 184 -11.03 0.91 -1.41
N ALA A 185 -11.36 2.14 -1.02
CA ALA A 185 -12.15 3.06 -1.85
C ALA A 185 -11.43 3.45 -3.16
N LEU A 186 -10.09 3.59 -3.10
CA LEU A 186 -9.25 3.87 -4.25
C LEU A 186 -9.32 2.73 -5.27
N VAL A 187 -9.17 1.47 -4.83
CA VAL A 187 -9.27 0.28 -5.70
C VAL A 187 -10.66 0.18 -6.32
N MET A 188 -11.71 0.45 -5.53
CA MET A 188 -13.08 0.46 -6.01
C MET A 188 -13.32 1.57 -7.05
N GLU A 189 -12.78 2.77 -6.87
CA GLU A 189 -12.90 3.87 -7.84
C GLU A 189 -12.19 3.53 -9.17
N ILE A 190 -11.02 2.90 -9.12
CA ILE A 190 -10.35 2.37 -10.32
C ILE A 190 -11.23 1.31 -11.00
N ALA A 191 -11.79 0.38 -10.23
CA ALA A 191 -12.70 -0.64 -10.76
C ALA A 191 -13.92 -0.02 -11.45
N ARG A 192 -14.55 0.99 -10.83
CA ARG A 192 -15.68 1.74 -11.39
C ARG A 192 -15.34 2.34 -12.77
N VAL A 193 -14.21 3.01 -12.88
CA VAL A 193 -13.77 3.60 -14.16
C VAL A 193 -13.56 2.51 -15.21
N LEU A 194 -12.89 1.42 -14.83
CA LEU A 194 -12.55 0.34 -15.75
C LEU A 194 -13.74 -0.55 -16.11
N ALA A 195 -14.85 -0.46 -15.41
CA ALA A 195 -16.13 -1.11 -15.76
C ALA A 195 -16.78 -0.54 -17.01
N SER A 196 -16.39 0.67 -17.43
CA SER A 196 -16.99 1.31 -18.62
C SER A 196 -16.87 0.42 -19.85
N SER A 197 -17.96 0.28 -20.60
CA SER A 197 -18.06 -0.61 -21.75
C SER A 197 -17.18 -0.22 -22.94
N ASP A 198 -16.75 1.03 -23.00
CA ASP A 198 -15.80 1.54 -23.99
C ASP A 198 -14.33 1.36 -23.59
N ILE A 199 -14.06 0.85 -22.38
CA ILE A 199 -12.69 0.56 -21.92
C ILE A 199 -12.37 -0.93 -22.10
N VAL A 200 -11.35 -1.20 -22.88
CA VAL A 200 -10.84 -2.57 -23.15
C VAL A 200 -9.42 -2.67 -22.61
N SER A 201 -9.09 -3.76 -21.94
CA SER A 201 -7.75 -4.13 -21.50
C SER A 201 -7.22 -5.31 -22.30
N ASP A 202 -5.95 -5.31 -22.66
CA ASP A 202 -5.32 -6.47 -23.28
C ASP A 202 -5.12 -7.59 -22.26
N ARG A 203 -4.65 -7.27 -21.06
CA ARG A 203 -4.46 -8.20 -19.93
C ARG A 203 -5.63 -8.12 -18.95
N SER A 204 -5.82 -9.18 -18.20
CA SER A 204 -6.76 -9.22 -17.10
C SER A 204 -6.32 -8.28 -15.97
N LEU A 205 -7.30 -7.72 -15.25
CA LEU A 205 -7.09 -6.86 -14.09
C LEU A 205 -7.95 -7.39 -12.95
N ARG A 206 -7.34 -7.73 -11.82
CA ARG A 206 -8.04 -8.15 -10.61
C ARG A 206 -8.06 -7.02 -9.60
N PHE A 207 -9.25 -6.74 -9.09
CA PHE A 207 -9.49 -5.81 -7.98
C PHE A 207 -9.76 -6.65 -6.75
N ALA A 208 -8.78 -6.72 -5.84
CA ALA A 208 -8.84 -7.58 -4.67
C ALA A 208 -8.91 -6.75 -3.39
N LEU A 209 -9.91 -7.02 -2.57
CA LEU A 209 -10.13 -6.35 -1.29
C LEU A 209 -9.88 -7.39 -0.18
N TRP A 210 -8.62 -7.44 0.27
CA TRP A 210 -8.17 -8.42 1.24
C TRP A 210 -8.87 -8.23 2.59
N ASN A 211 -9.06 -9.31 3.31
CA ASN A 211 -9.62 -9.27 4.65
C ASN A 211 -8.64 -9.86 5.65
N ASN A 212 -8.73 -9.44 6.93
CA ASN A 212 -7.89 -9.98 7.97
C ASN A 212 -6.38 -9.69 7.78
N GLU A 213 -6.06 -8.51 7.21
CA GLU A 213 -4.71 -7.95 7.13
C GLU A 213 -4.17 -7.68 8.53
N GLU A 214 -4.97 -7.02 9.36
CA GLU A 214 -4.65 -6.43 10.66
C GLU A 214 -4.20 -7.46 11.71
N THR A 215 -4.39 -8.73 11.45
CA THR A 215 -3.94 -9.81 12.33
C THR A 215 -2.89 -10.71 11.71
N GLY A 216 -2.29 -10.30 10.58
CA GLY A 216 -1.13 -10.94 9.98
C GLY A 216 -1.24 -11.29 8.51
N LEU A 217 -1.84 -10.45 7.68
CA LEU A 217 -1.93 -10.58 6.21
C LEU A 217 -2.66 -11.88 5.80
N ASN A 218 -3.66 -12.30 6.58
CA ASN A 218 -4.19 -13.66 6.47
C ASN A 218 -4.99 -13.89 5.19
N GLY A 219 -5.75 -12.90 4.72
CA GLY A 219 -6.46 -12.99 3.46
C GLY A 219 -5.51 -13.11 2.27
N ALA A 220 -4.59 -12.17 2.13
CA ALA A 220 -3.60 -12.20 1.06
C ALA A 220 -2.77 -13.50 1.07
N ARG A 221 -2.42 -14.03 2.26
CA ARG A 221 -1.75 -15.34 2.38
C ARG A 221 -2.64 -16.48 1.92
N ALA A 222 -3.91 -16.49 2.33
CA ALA A 222 -4.86 -17.50 1.91
C ALA A 222 -5.09 -17.50 0.40
N TYR A 223 -5.18 -16.31 -0.20
CA TYR A 223 -5.26 -16.16 -1.65
C TYR A 223 -4.02 -16.75 -2.33
N VAL A 224 -2.82 -16.37 -1.91
CA VAL A 224 -1.56 -16.89 -2.47
C VAL A 224 -1.49 -18.41 -2.32
N GLU A 225 -1.80 -18.96 -1.14
CA GLU A 225 -1.78 -20.40 -0.90
C GLU A 225 -2.74 -21.16 -1.82
N GLN A 226 -3.94 -20.64 -2.03
CA GLN A 226 -4.96 -21.29 -2.85
C GLN A 226 -4.74 -21.12 -4.35
N ARG A 227 -4.18 -19.99 -4.79
CA ARG A 227 -4.20 -19.56 -6.20
C ARG A 227 -2.84 -19.61 -6.90
N ALA A 228 -1.71 -19.52 -6.18
CA ALA A 228 -0.39 -19.48 -6.81
C ALA A 228 -0.11 -20.70 -7.72
N GLY A 229 -0.56 -21.89 -7.32
CA GLY A 229 -0.40 -23.11 -8.13
C GLY A 229 -1.37 -23.25 -9.30
N MET A 230 -2.33 -22.34 -9.45
CA MET A 230 -3.35 -22.37 -10.51
C MET A 230 -3.06 -21.41 -11.66
N GLN A 231 -2.02 -20.61 -11.54
CA GLN A 231 -1.72 -19.55 -12.49
C GLN A 231 -1.55 -20.07 -13.92
N GLY A 232 -2.21 -19.41 -14.87
CA GLY A 232 -2.13 -19.72 -16.29
C GLY A 232 -2.76 -21.06 -16.70
N ILE A 233 -3.45 -21.75 -15.79
CA ILE A 233 -4.16 -22.99 -16.11
C ILE A 233 -5.53 -22.65 -16.69
N GLU A 234 -5.75 -23.13 -17.92
CA GLU A 234 -7.03 -22.96 -18.58
C GLU A 234 -8.05 -23.98 -18.06
N ASP A 235 -9.23 -23.52 -17.69
CA ASP A 235 -10.32 -24.36 -17.17
C ASP A 235 -11.71 -23.93 -17.72
N PRO A 236 -12.40 -24.82 -18.44
CA PRO A 236 -11.91 -26.13 -18.93
C PRO A 236 -10.87 -25.96 -20.05
N PRO A 237 -10.01 -26.97 -20.28
CA PRO A 237 -8.99 -26.90 -21.35
C PRO A 237 -9.59 -26.58 -22.72
N GLY A 238 -8.99 -25.62 -23.43
CA GLY A 238 -9.45 -25.16 -24.76
C GLY A 238 -10.58 -24.13 -24.72
N SER A 239 -10.96 -23.64 -23.53
CA SER A 239 -12.05 -22.66 -23.36
C SER A 239 -11.61 -21.21 -23.52
N GLY A 240 -10.31 -20.91 -23.42
CA GLY A 240 -9.78 -19.56 -23.30
C GLY A 240 -10.07 -18.89 -21.93
N ARG A 241 -10.54 -19.66 -20.93
CA ARG A 241 -10.86 -19.18 -19.59
C ARG A 241 -9.75 -19.56 -18.62
N TYR A 242 -9.28 -18.56 -17.89
CA TYR A 242 -8.22 -18.72 -16.90
C TYR A 242 -8.78 -18.24 -15.54
N PRO A 243 -9.25 -19.17 -14.67
CA PRO A 243 -9.74 -18.80 -13.34
C PRO A 243 -8.69 -18.04 -12.52
N GLU A 244 -7.41 -18.42 -12.72
CA GLU A 244 -6.28 -17.69 -12.17
C GLU A 244 -5.26 -17.41 -13.28
N PRO A 245 -5.30 -16.23 -13.93
CA PRO A 245 -4.29 -15.84 -14.90
C PRO A 245 -2.90 -15.74 -14.28
N THR A 246 -1.85 -15.84 -15.06
CA THR A 246 -0.48 -15.65 -14.62
C THR A 246 -0.30 -14.24 -14.05
N TRP A 247 0.19 -14.13 -12.86
CA TRP A 247 0.45 -12.84 -12.20
C TRP A 247 1.64 -12.14 -12.86
N ILE A 248 1.43 -10.91 -13.35
CA ILE A 248 2.46 -10.08 -13.97
C ILE A 248 2.93 -8.98 -13.03
N GLY A 249 2.07 -8.53 -12.13
CA GLY A 249 2.39 -7.54 -11.13
C GLY A 249 1.27 -7.40 -10.10
N MET A 250 1.64 -7.04 -8.88
CA MET A 250 0.74 -6.80 -7.77
C MET A 250 1.00 -5.41 -7.20
N ILE A 251 -0.05 -4.61 -7.06
CA ILE A 251 -0.02 -3.23 -6.56
C ILE A 251 -0.99 -3.14 -5.38
N GLN A 252 -0.45 -3.03 -4.19
CA GLN A 252 -1.19 -2.83 -2.94
C GLN A 252 -1.31 -1.35 -2.63
N HIS A 253 -2.42 -0.94 -2.02
CA HIS A 253 -2.62 0.37 -1.42
C HIS A 253 -2.92 0.16 0.05
N ASP A 254 -2.28 0.96 0.91
CA ASP A 254 -2.40 0.78 2.35
C ASP A 254 -2.10 2.10 3.05
N MET A 255 -3.11 2.73 3.64
CA MET A 255 -3.04 4.03 4.30
C MET A 255 -2.64 5.16 3.33
N MET A 256 -3.62 5.80 2.71
CA MET A 256 -3.40 6.75 1.61
C MET A 256 -3.93 8.16 1.90
N MET A 257 -4.17 8.55 3.17
CA MET A 257 -4.80 9.85 3.43
C MET A 257 -4.07 10.76 4.43
N TRP A 258 -2.89 10.43 4.90
CA TRP A 258 -2.20 11.32 5.81
C TRP A 258 -1.24 12.25 5.07
N ASP A 259 -1.72 13.46 4.70
CA ASP A 259 -0.91 14.50 4.03
C ASP A 259 0.15 15.12 4.96
N HIS A 260 0.19 14.79 6.23
CA HIS A 260 1.10 15.35 7.22
C HIS A 260 0.92 16.85 7.51
N GLY A 261 0.18 17.60 6.71
CA GLY A 261 -0.26 19.00 6.87
C GLY A 261 0.78 20.00 7.38
N ASN A 262 1.97 19.51 7.72
CA ASN A 262 2.99 20.31 8.33
C ASN A 262 4.38 19.71 8.08
N PRO A 263 5.20 20.35 7.29
CA PRO A 263 6.45 19.80 6.77
C PRO A 263 7.55 19.62 7.82
N VAL A 264 7.33 19.75 9.08
CA VAL A 264 8.44 19.96 10.00
C VAL A 264 8.38 19.18 11.28
N THR A 265 8.16 17.89 11.24
CA THR A 265 8.49 17.10 12.40
C THR A 265 9.28 15.85 12.01
N HIS A 266 10.58 15.90 12.22
CA HIS A 266 11.48 14.74 12.28
C HIS A 266 11.80 14.01 10.96
N ASN A 267 12.67 14.57 10.17
CA ASN A 267 13.23 13.92 8.96
C ASN A 267 12.21 13.57 7.87
N GLN A 268 11.02 14.09 7.97
CA GLN A 268 10.01 13.97 6.97
C GLN A 268 10.42 14.79 5.73
N ALA A 269 10.23 14.26 4.55
CA ALA A 269 10.31 15.05 3.33
C ALA A 269 9.41 16.29 3.47
N LEU A 270 9.85 17.41 2.93
CA LEU A 270 9.19 18.72 3.09
C LEU A 270 7.73 18.73 2.62
N ASP A 271 7.33 17.73 1.85
CA ASP A 271 6.00 17.60 1.26
C ASP A 271 5.54 16.14 1.37
N ALA A 272 4.27 15.90 1.62
CA ALA A 272 3.66 14.60 1.47
C ALA A 272 3.80 14.10 0.03
N ASP A 273 3.94 12.81 -0.13
CA ASP A 273 4.07 12.16 -1.43
C ASP A 273 3.38 10.80 -1.46
N VAL A 274 3.25 10.24 -2.66
CA VAL A 274 2.81 8.86 -2.85
C VAL A 274 4.06 7.98 -2.75
N ASP A 275 4.26 7.35 -1.61
CA ASP A 275 5.41 6.48 -1.42
C ASP A 275 5.15 5.11 -2.08
N VAL A 276 5.98 4.78 -3.06
CA VAL A 276 5.93 3.50 -3.78
C VAL A 276 7.03 2.62 -3.24
N GLU A 277 6.66 1.58 -2.51
CA GLU A 277 7.58 0.71 -1.82
C GLU A 277 7.71 -0.66 -2.47
N PHE A 278 8.94 -1.20 -2.52
CA PHE A 278 9.21 -2.60 -2.85
C PHE A 278 10.16 -3.21 -1.82
N GLN A 279 10.29 -4.55 -1.76
CA GLN A 279 11.20 -5.20 -0.84
C GLN A 279 12.52 -5.55 -1.52
N LEU A 280 13.62 -4.92 -1.07
CA LEU A 280 14.95 -5.12 -1.66
C LEU A 280 15.45 -6.57 -1.54
N ASN A 281 15.06 -7.27 -0.49
CA ASN A 281 15.52 -8.63 -0.22
C ASN A 281 14.58 -9.71 -0.75
N SER A 282 13.60 -9.36 -1.58
CA SER A 282 12.71 -10.32 -2.23
C SER A 282 13.35 -10.95 -3.46
N GLU A 283 12.88 -12.15 -3.83
CA GLU A 283 13.31 -12.84 -5.06
C GLU A 283 12.97 -12.01 -6.32
N MET A 284 11.89 -11.20 -6.26
CA MET A 284 11.43 -10.36 -7.38
C MET A 284 11.79 -8.88 -7.21
N ALA A 285 12.85 -8.57 -6.46
CA ALA A 285 13.23 -7.18 -6.15
C ALA A 285 13.48 -6.31 -7.39
N ALA A 286 14.13 -6.87 -8.42
CA ALA A 286 14.45 -6.14 -9.65
C ALA A 286 13.18 -5.81 -10.46
N GLU A 287 12.28 -6.77 -10.60
CA GLU A 287 11.00 -6.63 -11.29
C GLU A 287 10.07 -5.70 -10.52
N SER A 288 10.07 -5.80 -9.19
CA SER A 288 9.31 -4.90 -8.30
C SER A 288 9.80 -3.46 -8.41
N ALA A 289 11.12 -3.24 -8.45
CA ALA A 289 11.69 -1.92 -8.70
C ALA A 289 11.29 -1.36 -10.08
N GLN A 290 11.22 -2.20 -11.12
CA GLN A 290 10.75 -1.79 -12.45
C GLN A 290 9.26 -1.42 -12.44
N LEU A 291 8.43 -2.17 -11.74
CA LEU A 291 7.01 -1.84 -11.53
C LEU A 291 6.88 -0.51 -10.78
N GLY A 292 7.68 -0.31 -9.73
CA GLY A 292 7.74 0.95 -8.99
C GLY A 292 8.13 2.13 -9.88
N LEU A 293 9.14 1.97 -10.74
CA LEU A 293 9.53 3.01 -11.71
C LEU A 293 8.42 3.31 -12.73
N ALA A 294 7.63 2.32 -13.13
CA ALA A 294 6.48 2.55 -14.00
C ALA A 294 5.41 3.39 -13.30
N LEU A 295 5.15 3.16 -12.00
CA LEU A 295 4.27 3.98 -11.17
C LEU A 295 4.79 5.40 -11.00
N ILE A 296 6.08 5.61 -10.71
CA ILE A 296 6.70 6.94 -10.67
C ILE A 296 6.49 7.71 -11.98
N ASN A 297 6.69 7.04 -13.11
CA ASN A 297 6.49 7.66 -14.42
C ASN A 297 5.01 7.99 -14.67
N ALA A 298 4.09 7.13 -14.28
CA ALA A 298 2.66 7.39 -14.38
C ALA A 298 2.22 8.55 -13.48
N ASN A 299 2.74 8.63 -12.24
CA ASN A 299 2.49 9.76 -11.35
C ASN A 299 2.90 11.08 -12.00
N ARG A 300 4.10 11.16 -12.57
CA ARG A 300 4.59 12.39 -13.27
C ARG A 300 3.69 12.82 -14.41
N LEU A 301 3.04 11.87 -15.09
CA LEU A 301 2.19 12.17 -16.24
C LEU A 301 0.75 12.50 -15.84
N HIS A 302 0.24 11.90 -14.79
CA HIS A 302 -1.19 11.84 -14.53
C HIS A 302 -1.62 12.42 -13.18
N ALA A 303 -0.80 12.32 -12.12
CA ALA A 303 -1.14 12.86 -10.80
C ALA A 303 -1.14 14.40 -10.82
N THR A 304 -2.04 14.98 -10.04
CA THR A 304 -2.28 16.43 -10.07
C THR A 304 -1.47 17.21 -9.05
N ASP A 305 -1.31 16.70 -7.83
CA ASP A 305 -0.82 17.48 -6.69
C ASP A 305 0.38 16.84 -6.00
N TYR A 306 0.36 15.53 -5.75
CA TYR A 306 1.39 14.83 -4.97
C TYR A 306 2.36 14.07 -5.87
N PRO A 307 3.68 14.30 -5.73
CA PRO A 307 4.69 13.48 -6.42
C PRO A 307 4.72 12.07 -5.87
N ALA A 308 5.29 11.13 -6.62
CA ALA A 308 5.59 9.80 -6.10
C ALA A 308 7.09 9.62 -5.89
N VAL A 309 7.44 8.89 -4.84
CA VAL A 309 8.80 8.55 -4.42
C VAL A 309 8.95 7.03 -4.39
N LEU A 310 10.12 6.52 -4.80
CA LEU A 310 10.39 5.08 -4.76
C LEU A 310 11.24 4.73 -3.55
N SER A 311 10.80 3.74 -2.78
CA SER A 311 11.55 3.20 -1.65
C SER A 311 11.69 1.68 -1.69
N ASN A 312 12.58 1.13 -0.87
CA ASN A 312 12.99 -0.28 -0.94
C ASN A 312 12.81 -1.03 0.39
N ALA A 313 11.90 -0.55 1.22
CA ALA A 313 11.71 -1.07 2.58
C ALA A 313 10.29 -1.58 2.85
N MET A 314 9.56 -1.98 1.80
CA MET A 314 8.22 -2.54 1.93
C MET A 314 8.19 -3.69 2.93
N SER A 315 7.25 -3.65 3.85
CA SER A 315 7.04 -4.71 4.83
C SER A 315 5.65 -4.60 5.46
N ASN A 316 5.17 -5.72 5.96
CA ASN A 316 3.96 -5.80 6.77
C ASN A 316 2.74 -5.14 6.12
N THR A 317 2.46 -5.53 4.89
CA THR A 317 1.23 -5.25 4.15
C THR A 317 0.99 -6.38 3.14
N ASP A 318 -0.18 -6.43 2.51
CA ASP A 318 -0.63 -7.56 1.70
C ASP A 318 0.18 -7.82 0.42
N SER A 319 1.06 -6.91 0.00
CA SER A 319 2.05 -7.21 -1.03
C SER A 319 3.15 -8.18 -0.56
N THR A 320 3.37 -8.31 0.76
CA THR A 320 4.41 -9.19 1.32
C THR A 320 4.25 -10.66 0.95
N PRO A 321 3.06 -11.28 0.97
CA PRO A 321 2.90 -12.66 0.52
C PRO A 321 3.22 -12.90 -0.97
N PHE A 322 3.20 -11.87 -1.79
CA PHE A 322 3.44 -11.93 -3.22
C PHE A 322 4.89 -11.64 -3.63
N MET A 323 5.68 -10.96 -2.78
CA MET A 323 6.95 -10.34 -3.14
C MET A 323 8.02 -11.29 -3.71
N ASP A 324 7.95 -12.59 -3.39
CA ASP A 324 8.88 -13.61 -3.88
C ASP A 324 8.31 -14.39 -5.09
N LEU A 325 7.08 -14.11 -5.52
CA LEU A 325 6.37 -14.81 -6.58
C LEU A 325 6.15 -13.95 -7.82
N VAL A 326 5.99 -12.65 -7.63
CA VAL A 326 5.69 -11.69 -8.70
C VAL A 326 6.25 -10.32 -8.32
N ALA A 327 6.44 -9.43 -9.30
CA ALA A 327 6.70 -8.02 -9.03
C ALA A 327 5.61 -7.45 -8.12
N ALA A 328 5.94 -7.09 -6.89
CA ALA A 328 5.00 -6.61 -5.90
C ALA A 328 5.45 -5.28 -5.29
N VAL A 329 4.54 -4.33 -5.23
CA VAL A 329 4.77 -3.01 -4.63
C VAL A 329 3.60 -2.60 -3.76
N SER A 330 3.85 -1.71 -2.81
CA SER A 330 2.82 -1.03 -2.02
C SER A 330 2.89 0.46 -2.24
N LEU A 331 1.74 1.11 -2.35
CA LEU A 331 1.61 2.56 -2.28
C LEU A 331 1.14 2.92 -0.87
N ARG A 332 1.81 3.89 -0.27
CA ARG A 332 1.52 4.38 1.08
C ARG A 332 1.60 5.90 1.14
N GLU A 333 1.05 6.45 2.22
CA GLU A 333 1.09 7.90 2.51
C GLU A 333 2.47 8.39 2.97
N ASN A 334 3.33 7.48 3.45
CA ASN A 334 4.68 7.79 3.92
C ASN A 334 5.50 6.52 4.14
N ARG A 335 6.82 6.69 4.21
CA ARG A 335 7.75 5.63 4.60
C ARG A 335 7.74 5.45 6.11
N ARG A 336 6.85 4.61 6.60
CA ARG A 336 6.77 4.29 8.02
C ARG A 336 8.15 4.14 8.65
N LEU A 337 8.35 4.67 9.85
CA LEU A 337 9.58 4.62 10.65
C LEU A 337 10.77 5.41 10.07
N TYR A 338 10.88 5.57 8.77
CA TYR A 338 12.01 6.26 8.14
C TYR A 338 11.76 7.76 8.01
N GLU A 339 10.55 8.17 7.68
CA GLU A 339 10.19 9.56 7.46
C GLU A 339 9.49 10.18 8.67
N THR A 340 8.61 9.43 9.30
CA THR A 340 7.78 9.91 10.42
C THR A 340 8.20 9.40 11.79
N GLY A 341 9.10 8.41 11.84
CA GLY A 341 9.49 7.74 13.07
C GLY A 341 8.26 7.13 13.78
N ASN A 342 8.22 7.21 15.11
CA ASN A 342 7.07 6.77 15.90
C ASN A 342 5.88 7.73 15.81
N ARG A 343 5.89 8.68 14.90
CA ARG A 343 4.84 9.69 14.68
C ARG A 343 4.25 9.61 13.29
N ALA A 344 4.27 8.43 12.70
CA ALA A 344 3.37 8.10 11.61
C ALA A 344 1.96 8.60 11.95
N ASN A 345 1.07 8.62 11.01
CA ASN A 345 -0.30 9.06 11.19
C ASN A 345 -0.82 8.86 12.63
N PRO A 346 -1.15 9.94 13.38
CA PRO A 346 -1.56 9.85 14.78
C PRO A 346 -2.92 9.16 14.95
N HIS A 347 -3.65 8.96 13.87
CA HIS A 347 -4.96 8.31 13.85
C HIS A 347 -4.86 6.81 13.57
N TRP A 348 -3.70 6.31 13.15
CA TRP A 348 -3.46 4.90 12.87
C TRP A 348 -3.84 4.02 14.06
N HIS A 349 -4.78 3.08 13.84
CA HIS A 349 -5.36 2.19 14.84
C HIS A 349 -5.96 2.92 16.06
N GLN A 350 -6.50 4.10 15.85
CA GLN A 350 -7.13 4.89 16.90
C GLN A 350 -8.62 5.10 16.61
N THR A 351 -9.37 5.43 17.67
CA THR A 351 -10.77 5.83 17.56
C THR A 351 -10.98 7.13 16.78
N THR A 352 -9.91 7.81 16.44
CA THR A 352 -9.89 9.04 15.66
C THR A 352 -9.60 8.82 14.18
N ASP A 353 -9.46 7.58 13.73
CA ASP A 353 -9.42 7.25 12.30
C ASP A 353 -10.85 7.26 11.75
N LEU A 354 -11.34 8.47 11.51
CA LEU A 354 -12.70 8.78 11.08
C LEU A 354 -12.67 9.54 9.76
N PHE A 355 -13.70 9.40 8.95
CA PHE A 355 -13.84 10.16 7.70
C PHE A 355 -13.71 11.67 7.93
N GLU A 356 -14.35 12.19 8.97
CA GLU A 356 -14.37 13.62 9.30
C GLU A 356 -13.02 14.15 9.83
N THR A 357 -12.09 13.27 10.20
CA THR A 357 -10.76 13.64 10.67
C THR A 357 -9.89 14.20 9.54
N PHE A 358 -10.10 13.72 8.33
CA PHE A 358 -9.25 14.02 7.18
C PHE A 358 -9.80 15.16 6.32
N SER A 359 -8.90 15.98 5.83
CA SER A 359 -9.18 17.11 4.96
C SER A 359 -9.22 16.73 3.49
N ASP A 360 -9.68 17.63 2.62
CA ASP A 360 -9.62 17.41 1.18
C ASP A 360 -8.18 17.24 0.65
N ALA A 361 -7.18 17.80 1.32
CA ALA A 361 -5.78 17.57 0.97
C ALA A 361 -5.38 16.11 1.25
N ASP A 362 -5.83 15.56 2.38
CA ASP A 362 -5.60 14.16 2.73
C ASP A 362 -6.26 13.22 1.71
N PHE A 363 -7.53 13.46 1.39
CA PHE A 363 -8.23 12.71 0.34
C PHE A 363 -7.55 12.84 -1.04
N MET A 364 -6.98 14.00 -1.35
CA MET A 364 -6.29 14.24 -2.61
C MET A 364 -5.03 13.40 -2.73
N LEU A 365 -4.34 13.08 -1.63
CA LEU A 365 -3.20 12.16 -1.63
C LEU A 365 -3.62 10.77 -2.15
N GLY A 366 -4.69 10.20 -1.59
CA GLY A 366 -5.26 8.93 -2.05
C GLY A 366 -5.74 8.98 -3.50
N PHE A 367 -6.38 10.07 -3.89
CA PHE A 367 -6.83 10.26 -5.26
C PHE A 367 -5.65 10.32 -6.25
N ASN A 368 -4.52 10.93 -5.87
CA ASN A 368 -3.29 10.93 -6.67
C ASN A 368 -2.65 9.53 -6.74
N ALA A 369 -2.78 8.71 -5.72
CA ALA A 369 -2.38 7.31 -5.79
C ALA A 369 -3.27 6.53 -6.78
N ALA A 370 -4.60 6.79 -6.83
CA ALA A 370 -5.48 6.23 -7.84
C ALA A 370 -5.08 6.64 -9.25
N GLN A 371 -4.79 7.92 -9.48
CA GLN A 371 -4.30 8.43 -10.77
C GLN A 371 -2.97 7.78 -11.17
N THR A 372 -2.07 7.60 -10.21
CA THR A 372 -0.77 6.93 -10.39
C THR A 372 -0.95 5.49 -10.84
N THR A 373 -1.75 4.74 -10.10
CA THR A 373 -1.99 3.31 -10.36
C THR A 373 -2.74 3.11 -11.67
N LEU A 374 -3.84 3.83 -11.90
CA LEU A 374 -4.60 3.70 -13.15
C LEU A 374 -3.75 4.08 -14.36
N GLY A 375 -2.94 5.14 -14.27
CA GLY A 375 -2.03 5.54 -15.34
C GLY A 375 -0.96 4.48 -15.64
N ALA A 376 -0.40 3.85 -14.62
CA ALA A 376 0.58 2.77 -14.77
C ALA A 376 -0.05 1.53 -15.42
N VAL A 377 -1.17 1.05 -14.87
CA VAL A 377 -1.82 -0.17 -15.40
C VAL A 377 -2.43 0.07 -16.78
N ALA A 378 -2.88 1.28 -17.10
CA ALA A 378 -3.34 1.62 -18.44
C ALA A 378 -2.26 1.32 -19.49
N LYS A 379 -1.02 1.65 -19.20
CA LYS A 379 0.12 1.35 -20.06
C LYS A 379 0.51 -0.12 -20.01
N LEU A 380 0.66 -0.68 -18.79
CA LEU A 380 1.19 -2.03 -18.58
C LEU A 380 0.22 -3.13 -19.02
N ALA A 381 -1.07 -2.94 -18.81
CA ALA A 381 -2.10 -3.90 -19.21
C ALA A 381 -2.64 -3.66 -20.62
N GLY A 382 -2.20 -2.59 -21.30
CA GLY A 382 -2.66 -2.26 -22.66
C GLY A 382 -4.12 -1.80 -22.68
N ILE A 383 -4.49 -0.92 -21.74
CA ILE A 383 -5.85 -0.39 -21.67
C ILE A 383 -6.04 0.66 -22.76
N ARG A 384 -7.19 0.60 -23.42
CA ARG A 384 -7.56 1.52 -24.49
C ARG A 384 -9.06 1.82 -24.48
N ILE A 385 -9.41 2.95 -25.07
CA ILE A 385 -10.81 3.29 -25.35
C ILE A 385 -11.16 2.66 -26.72
N SER A 386 -12.16 1.79 -26.73
CA SER A 386 -12.71 1.24 -27.97
C SER A 386 -13.54 2.32 -28.65
N ARG A 387 -13.24 2.59 -29.92
CA ARG A 387 -13.98 3.53 -30.77
C ARG A 387 -15.12 2.81 -31.48
#